data_340d94402c24ff0875a821e770054551
#
_entry.id   340d94402c24ff0875a821e770054551
#
_cell.length_a   1.000
_cell.length_b   1.000
_cell.length_c   1.000
_cell.angle_alpha   90.00
_cell.angle_beta   90.00
_cell.angle_gamma   90.00
#
_symmetry.space_group_name_H-M   'P 1'
#
loop_
_entity.id
_entity.type
_entity.pdbx_description
1 polymer ?
#
loop_
_entity_poly.entity_id
_entity_poly.type
_entity_poly.pdbx_seq_one_letter_code
_entity_poly.pdbx_strand_id
1 'polypeptide(L)'
;MAAAAFGQEKRMAVVETSTCYMRLQPDYESALETQELMGTIVEIVGESGYWREIVSPQPYKAWTTEKTLVEMTVEQIDEYKQAPKYIFAGLYGHVYAEASFKSATLCDLVGGDVMRVAFSEKGKAVAKGKMAQVVLPSGRTGWVCKDNIRLLGERLSIRQGDSAEGLISVEKMEAVIAEAEKLLGVPYFWGGMSAKGVDCSGLVRISFIQNDVLLPRNASQQIKCGKEIEVVRPDIEGVAESEVKETYDAEKAIVAIENLERGDLVFFGNTQTKRITHVGIYLGNGEIIHASHMVRINSLIPGASNYYENAHRLIKACRLCY
;
A
#
# COMPACT_ATOMS: atom_id res chain seq x y z
N MET A 1 -19.11 -38.32 25.86
CA MET A 1 -18.06 -38.38 24.79
C MET A 1 -17.90 -36.94 24.28
N ALA A 2 -16.81 -36.29 24.66
CA ALA A 2 -16.49 -34.94 24.16
C ALA A 2 -15.87 -35.10 22.78
N ALA A 3 -16.56 -34.61 21.74
CA ALA A 3 -15.98 -34.48 20.41
C ALA A 3 -14.87 -33.45 20.47
N ALA A 4 -13.63 -33.88 20.27
CA ALA A 4 -12.48 -33.01 20.07
C ALA A 4 -12.78 -32.18 18.82
N ALA A 5 -12.93 -30.88 18.97
CA ALA A 5 -12.92 -29.94 17.87
C ALA A 5 -11.50 -30.01 17.27
N PHE A 6 -11.30 -30.79 16.22
CA PHE A 6 -10.14 -30.67 15.36
C PHE A 6 -10.19 -29.25 14.77
N GLY A 7 -9.29 -28.39 15.21
CA GLY A 7 -9.13 -27.08 14.61
C GLY A 7 -8.90 -27.26 13.11
N GLN A 8 -9.73 -26.64 12.30
CA GLN A 8 -9.59 -26.68 10.85
C GLN A 8 -8.20 -26.14 10.50
N GLU A 9 -7.40 -26.94 9.82
CA GLU A 9 -6.04 -26.56 9.41
C GLU A 9 -6.14 -25.29 8.55
N LYS A 10 -5.34 -24.28 8.89
CA LYS A 10 -5.37 -23.00 8.17
C LYS A 10 -4.93 -23.20 6.73
N ARG A 11 -5.80 -22.85 5.79
CA ARG A 11 -5.46 -22.87 4.36
C ARG A 11 -4.73 -21.57 4.04
N MET A 12 -3.53 -21.68 3.51
CA MET A 12 -2.68 -20.55 3.18
C MET A 12 -2.38 -20.50 1.68
N ALA A 13 -2.18 -19.31 1.17
CA ALA A 13 -1.77 -19.10 -0.22
C ALA A 13 -0.81 -17.92 -0.35
N VAL A 14 -0.14 -17.87 -1.49
CA VAL A 14 0.69 -16.73 -1.91
C VAL A 14 0.09 -16.14 -3.18
N VAL A 15 -0.02 -14.83 -3.24
CA VAL A 15 -0.50 -14.10 -4.42
C VAL A 15 0.49 -14.29 -5.58
N GLU A 16 0.01 -14.78 -6.74
CA GLU A 16 0.80 -15.08 -7.94
C GLU A 16 0.81 -13.91 -8.95
N THR A 17 -0.27 -13.15 -9.04
CA THR A 17 -0.40 -12.06 -10.00
C THR A 17 0.19 -10.76 -9.45
N SER A 18 0.70 -9.89 -10.32
CA SER A 18 1.25 -8.57 -9.92
C SER A 18 0.26 -7.73 -9.11
N THR A 19 -1.03 -7.87 -9.43
CA THR A 19 -2.13 -7.29 -8.66
C THR A 19 -3.25 -8.31 -8.52
N CYS A 20 -3.56 -8.70 -7.29
CA CYS A 20 -4.68 -9.55 -6.94
C CYS A 20 -5.87 -8.65 -6.58
N TYR A 21 -6.91 -8.66 -7.40
CA TYR A 21 -8.12 -7.88 -7.17
C TYR A 21 -9.00 -8.56 -6.12
N MET A 22 -9.33 -7.84 -5.06
CA MET A 22 -10.15 -8.31 -3.95
C MET A 22 -11.50 -7.58 -3.94
N ARG A 23 -12.59 -8.33 -4.06
CA ARG A 23 -13.96 -7.81 -4.21
C ARG A 23 -14.80 -8.07 -2.96
N LEU A 24 -15.84 -7.25 -2.78
CA LEU A 24 -16.76 -7.36 -1.65
C LEU A 24 -17.54 -8.69 -1.66
N GLN A 25 -17.90 -9.20 -2.84
CA GLN A 25 -18.62 -10.44 -3.02
C GLN A 25 -17.94 -11.32 -4.09
N PRO A 26 -18.17 -12.64 -4.13
CA PRO A 26 -17.63 -13.56 -5.13
C PRO A 26 -18.31 -13.38 -6.50
N ASP A 27 -18.18 -12.18 -7.06
CA ASP A 27 -18.79 -11.77 -8.32
C ASP A 27 -17.95 -10.69 -9.00
N TYR A 28 -17.79 -10.78 -10.34
CA TYR A 28 -17.05 -9.79 -11.12
C TYR A 28 -17.75 -8.42 -11.17
N GLU A 29 -19.06 -8.35 -11.01
CA GLU A 29 -19.84 -7.11 -10.94
C GLU A 29 -19.77 -6.46 -9.55
N SER A 30 -19.29 -7.19 -8.55
CA SER A 30 -19.13 -6.66 -7.19
C SER A 30 -18.07 -5.56 -7.13
N ALA A 31 -18.27 -4.60 -6.23
CA ALA A 31 -17.32 -3.53 -5.99
C ALA A 31 -15.93 -4.08 -5.65
N LEU A 32 -14.90 -3.43 -6.21
CA LEU A 32 -13.52 -3.65 -5.80
C LEU A 32 -13.31 -3.01 -4.42
N GLU A 33 -12.75 -3.78 -3.50
CA GLU A 33 -12.42 -3.32 -2.15
C GLU A 33 -10.97 -2.91 -2.03
N THR A 34 -10.07 -3.75 -2.53
CA THR A 34 -8.62 -3.54 -2.46
C THR A 34 -7.88 -4.42 -3.47
N GLN A 35 -6.57 -4.28 -3.47
CA GLN A 35 -5.63 -5.17 -4.15
C GLN A 35 -4.61 -5.71 -3.15
N GLU A 36 -4.05 -6.88 -3.43
CA GLU A 36 -2.80 -7.36 -2.84
C GLU A 36 -1.78 -7.60 -3.96
N LEU A 37 -0.51 -7.56 -3.62
CA LEU A 37 0.61 -7.63 -4.56
C LEU A 37 1.20 -9.04 -4.60
N MET A 38 1.87 -9.40 -5.70
CA MET A 38 2.58 -10.66 -5.85
C MET A 38 3.50 -10.94 -4.64
N GLY A 39 3.48 -12.17 -4.18
CA GLY A 39 4.30 -12.60 -3.04
C GLY A 39 3.68 -12.33 -1.67
N THR A 40 2.52 -11.68 -1.58
CA THR A 40 1.78 -11.54 -0.32
C THR A 40 1.23 -12.88 0.11
N ILE A 41 1.51 -13.28 1.35
CA ILE A 41 0.93 -14.48 1.99
C ILE A 41 -0.44 -14.11 2.54
N VAL A 42 -1.45 -14.91 2.21
CA VAL A 42 -2.85 -14.70 2.63
C VAL A 42 -3.42 -15.98 3.23
N GLU A 43 -4.40 -15.84 4.12
CA GLU A 43 -5.19 -16.97 4.64
C GLU A 43 -6.47 -17.10 3.81
N ILE A 44 -6.83 -18.31 3.37
CA ILE A 44 -8.11 -18.62 2.72
C ILE A 44 -9.10 -19.03 3.80
N VAL A 45 -10.19 -18.26 3.93
CA VAL A 45 -11.19 -18.44 4.99
C VAL A 45 -12.57 -18.85 4.45
N GLY A 46 -12.74 -18.85 3.11
CA GLY A 46 -13.97 -19.26 2.48
C GLY A 46 -13.79 -19.54 0.99
N GLU A 47 -14.79 -20.21 0.38
CA GLU A 47 -14.81 -20.48 -1.05
C GLU A 47 -16.24 -20.48 -1.61
N SER A 48 -16.36 -20.07 -2.87
CA SER A 48 -17.60 -20.09 -3.64
C SER A 48 -17.26 -20.33 -5.11
N GLY A 49 -17.39 -21.56 -5.56
CA GLY A 49 -16.92 -21.99 -6.89
C GLY A 49 -15.41 -21.75 -7.03
N TYR A 50 -15.01 -20.97 -8.05
CA TYR A 50 -13.61 -20.59 -8.26
C TYR A 50 -13.17 -19.36 -7.45
N TRP A 51 -14.04 -18.78 -6.61
CA TRP A 51 -13.71 -17.68 -5.72
C TRP A 51 -13.15 -18.17 -4.39
N ARG A 52 -12.22 -17.40 -3.84
CA ARG A 52 -11.61 -17.60 -2.52
C ARG A 52 -11.81 -16.35 -1.68
N GLU A 53 -12.40 -16.48 -0.50
CA GLU A 53 -12.39 -15.42 0.50
C GLU A 53 -11.04 -15.45 1.21
N ILE A 54 -10.28 -14.37 1.13
CA ILE A 54 -8.93 -14.28 1.69
C ILE A 54 -8.83 -13.20 2.75
N VAL A 55 -7.91 -13.40 3.68
CA VAL A 55 -7.50 -12.39 4.68
C VAL A 55 -6.04 -12.04 4.44
N SER A 56 -5.76 -10.76 4.22
CA SER A 56 -4.40 -10.24 4.04
C SER A 56 -3.68 -10.04 5.39
N PRO A 57 -2.32 -9.88 5.40
CA PRO A 57 -1.53 -9.74 6.64
C PRO A 57 -1.90 -8.54 7.50
N GLN A 58 -2.32 -7.43 6.87
CA GLN A 58 -2.96 -6.29 7.54
C GLN A 58 -4.47 -6.55 7.42
N PRO A 59 -5.15 -7.08 8.44
CA PRO A 59 -6.38 -7.83 8.27
C PRO A 59 -7.40 -7.10 7.41
N TYR A 60 -7.56 -7.56 6.19
CA TYR A 60 -8.56 -7.13 5.23
C TYR A 60 -9.15 -8.35 4.56
N LYS A 61 -10.46 -8.54 4.68
CA LYS A 61 -11.16 -9.74 4.21
C LYS A 61 -11.99 -9.40 2.97
N ALA A 62 -11.74 -10.10 1.87
CA ALA A 62 -12.48 -9.94 0.62
C ALA A 62 -12.26 -11.13 -0.32
N TRP A 63 -12.97 -11.14 -1.46
CA TRP A 63 -13.00 -12.23 -2.42
C TRP A 63 -12.06 -12.00 -3.60
N THR A 64 -11.32 -13.03 -3.98
CA THR A 64 -10.54 -13.07 -5.21
C THR A 64 -10.73 -14.42 -5.93
N THR A 65 -10.20 -14.56 -7.16
CA THR A 65 -10.27 -15.84 -7.90
C THR A 65 -9.09 -16.74 -7.57
N GLU A 66 -9.32 -18.04 -7.56
CA GLU A 66 -8.27 -19.06 -7.29
C GLU A 66 -7.04 -18.91 -8.20
N LYS A 67 -7.21 -18.42 -9.44
CA LYS A 67 -6.12 -18.27 -10.42
C LYS A 67 -5.12 -17.18 -10.05
N THR A 68 -5.46 -16.30 -9.11
CA THR A 68 -4.56 -15.27 -8.60
C THR A 68 -3.69 -15.75 -7.43
N LEU A 69 -3.90 -16.98 -6.98
CA LEU A 69 -3.31 -17.55 -5.77
C LEU A 69 -2.56 -18.85 -6.08
N VAL A 70 -1.53 -19.11 -5.29
CA VAL A 70 -0.90 -20.43 -5.18
C VAL A 70 -1.13 -20.94 -3.75
N GLU A 71 -2.02 -21.91 -3.59
CA GLU A 71 -2.23 -22.56 -2.29
C GLU A 71 -0.98 -23.38 -1.91
N MET A 72 -0.58 -23.31 -0.66
CA MET A 72 0.63 -23.93 -0.13
C MET A 72 0.34 -24.58 1.22
N THR A 73 1.04 -25.69 1.51
CA THR A 73 1.02 -26.29 2.86
C THR A 73 1.72 -25.38 3.86
N VAL A 74 1.56 -25.67 5.15
CA VAL A 74 2.22 -24.89 6.22
C VAL A 74 3.74 -24.92 6.06
N GLU A 75 4.30 -26.08 5.73
CA GLU A 75 5.73 -26.25 5.51
C GLU A 75 6.22 -25.44 4.31
N GLN A 76 5.47 -25.44 3.19
CA GLN A 76 5.79 -24.63 2.01
C GLN A 76 5.71 -23.12 2.30
N ILE A 77 4.75 -22.69 3.12
CA ILE A 77 4.66 -21.29 3.56
C ILE A 77 5.86 -20.91 4.42
N ASP A 78 6.30 -21.78 5.32
CA ASP A 78 7.46 -21.51 6.17
C ASP A 78 8.76 -21.47 5.36
N GLU A 79 8.93 -22.37 4.40
CA GLU A 79 10.02 -22.29 3.41
C GLU A 79 9.94 -21.00 2.58
N TYR A 80 8.74 -20.62 2.13
CA TYR A 80 8.54 -19.39 1.37
C TYR A 80 8.91 -18.16 2.20
N LYS A 81 8.53 -18.09 3.49
CA LYS A 81 8.89 -16.98 4.40
C LYS A 81 10.40 -16.85 4.57
N GLN A 82 11.12 -17.97 4.75
CA GLN A 82 12.56 -17.99 5.01
C GLN A 82 13.41 -17.71 3.77
N ALA A 83 12.89 -18.03 2.58
CA ALA A 83 13.63 -17.86 1.34
C ALA A 83 14.00 -16.39 1.09
N PRO A 84 15.24 -16.07 0.67
CA PRO A 84 15.62 -14.74 0.22
C PRO A 84 14.76 -14.29 -0.95
N LYS A 85 14.38 -13.00 -0.95
CA LYS A 85 13.47 -12.44 -1.95
C LYS A 85 14.00 -11.14 -2.50
N TYR A 86 13.63 -10.86 -3.73
CA TYR A 86 13.69 -9.52 -4.33
C TYR A 86 12.30 -8.87 -4.22
N ILE A 87 12.30 -7.57 -3.96
CA ILE A 87 11.15 -6.70 -4.19
C ILE A 87 11.38 -5.94 -5.50
N PHE A 88 10.34 -5.83 -6.31
CA PHE A 88 10.38 -5.01 -7.52
C PHE A 88 10.25 -3.54 -7.12
N ALA A 89 11.30 -2.76 -7.42
CA ALA A 89 11.44 -1.35 -7.05
C ALA A 89 11.13 -0.38 -8.20
N GLY A 90 10.81 -0.91 -9.40
CA GLY A 90 10.33 -0.12 -10.53
C GLY A 90 8.83 0.18 -10.42
N LEU A 91 8.33 1.10 -11.23
CA LEU A 91 6.87 1.38 -11.30
C LEU A 91 6.13 0.24 -12.00
N TYR A 92 6.65 -0.19 -13.16
CA TYR A 92 6.09 -1.24 -14.01
C TYR A 92 7.19 -2.00 -14.72
N GLY A 93 7.02 -3.29 -14.87
CA GLY A 93 7.99 -4.14 -15.57
C GLY A 93 7.46 -5.52 -15.89
N HIS A 94 8.38 -6.45 -16.21
CA HIS A 94 8.03 -7.79 -16.62
C HIS A 94 9.01 -8.82 -16.08
N VAL A 95 8.52 -10.03 -15.92
CA VAL A 95 9.33 -11.24 -15.81
C VAL A 95 9.39 -11.89 -17.19
N TYR A 96 10.59 -12.17 -17.67
CA TYR A 96 10.88 -12.73 -18.99
C TYR A 96 11.21 -14.24 -18.89
N ALA A 97 10.90 -15.00 -19.93
CA ALA A 97 11.20 -16.43 -19.97
C ALA A 97 12.71 -16.71 -20.02
N GLU A 98 13.48 -15.84 -20.70
CA GLU A 98 14.93 -15.94 -20.84
C GLU A 98 15.62 -14.65 -20.40
N ALA A 99 16.94 -14.69 -20.19
CA ALA A 99 17.76 -13.53 -19.82
C ALA A 99 17.92 -12.52 -20.98
N SER A 100 16.81 -12.05 -21.50
CA SER A 100 16.73 -11.12 -22.65
C SER A 100 15.43 -10.32 -22.61
N PHE A 101 15.52 -9.00 -22.81
CA PHE A 101 14.35 -8.13 -22.98
C PHE A 101 13.51 -8.42 -24.25
N LYS A 102 14.04 -9.24 -25.17
CA LYS A 102 13.35 -9.67 -26.38
C LYS A 102 12.66 -11.03 -26.22
N SER A 103 12.83 -11.67 -25.08
CA SER A 103 12.19 -12.94 -24.77
C SER A 103 10.69 -12.77 -24.48
N ALA A 104 9.95 -13.87 -24.53
CA ALA A 104 8.54 -13.88 -24.16
C ALA A 104 8.36 -13.40 -22.69
N THR A 105 7.35 -12.58 -22.46
CA THR A 105 6.93 -12.15 -21.13
C THR A 105 6.12 -13.26 -20.44
N LEU A 106 6.48 -13.61 -19.21
CA LEU A 106 5.75 -14.58 -18.38
C LEU A 106 4.63 -13.92 -17.59
N CYS A 107 4.91 -12.77 -17.00
CA CYS A 107 3.94 -11.91 -16.30
C CYS A 107 4.47 -10.48 -16.24
N ASP A 108 3.59 -9.56 -15.90
CA ASP A 108 3.96 -8.19 -15.56
C ASP A 108 4.35 -8.08 -14.07
N LEU A 109 4.93 -6.94 -13.71
CA LEU A 109 5.32 -6.56 -12.36
C LEU A 109 4.92 -5.11 -12.08
N VAL A 110 4.53 -4.85 -10.84
CA VAL A 110 4.35 -3.50 -10.30
C VAL A 110 5.23 -3.29 -9.07
N GLY A 111 5.48 -2.05 -8.72
CA GLY A 111 6.23 -1.70 -7.52
C GLY A 111 5.67 -2.40 -6.28
N GLY A 112 6.53 -3.03 -5.50
CA GLY A 112 6.15 -3.79 -4.30
C GLY A 112 5.96 -5.30 -4.50
N ASP A 113 5.92 -5.80 -5.73
CA ASP A 113 5.88 -7.23 -6.03
C ASP A 113 7.12 -7.95 -5.49
N VAL A 114 6.92 -9.12 -4.90
CA VAL A 114 7.97 -9.89 -4.26
C VAL A 114 8.13 -11.26 -4.89
N MET A 115 9.36 -11.59 -5.27
CA MET A 115 9.75 -12.86 -5.91
C MET A 115 10.91 -13.48 -5.15
N ARG A 116 11.00 -14.80 -5.09
CA ARG A 116 12.16 -15.47 -4.49
C ARG A 116 13.40 -15.32 -5.37
N VAL A 117 14.57 -15.23 -4.76
CA VAL A 117 15.86 -15.26 -5.46
C VAL A 117 16.08 -16.68 -5.98
N ALA A 118 16.46 -16.82 -7.25
CA ALA A 118 16.90 -18.09 -7.80
C ALA A 118 18.39 -18.32 -7.47
N PHE A 119 18.72 -19.48 -6.93
CA PHE A 119 20.08 -19.86 -6.59
C PHE A 119 20.57 -21.01 -7.51
N SER A 120 21.86 -20.94 -7.86
CA SER A 120 22.57 -22.04 -8.51
C SER A 120 22.85 -23.16 -7.50
N GLU A 121 23.23 -24.34 -7.95
CA GLU A 121 23.70 -25.48 -7.13
C GLU A 121 24.84 -25.08 -6.17
N LYS A 122 25.61 -24.05 -6.50
CA LYS A 122 26.70 -23.52 -5.66
C LYS A 122 26.23 -22.46 -4.65
N GLY A 123 24.92 -22.26 -4.48
CA GLY A 123 24.33 -21.30 -3.54
C GLY A 123 24.52 -19.83 -3.92
N LYS A 124 24.84 -19.53 -5.18
CA LYS A 124 24.96 -18.14 -5.65
C LYS A 124 23.70 -17.72 -6.37
N ALA A 125 23.23 -16.48 -6.14
CA ALA A 125 22.12 -15.90 -6.90
C ALA A 125 22.44 -15.92 -8.40
N VAL A 126 21.49 -16.39 -9.21
CA VAL A 126 21.66 -16.56 -10.65
C VAL A 126 21.42 -15.24 -11.36
N ALA A 127 22.39 -14.81 -12.16
CA ALA A 127 22.30 -13.59 -12.95
C ALA A 127 23.02 -13.74 -14.28
N LYS A 128 22.54 -13.05 -15.33
CA LYS A 128 23.14 -13.01 -16.66
C LYS A 128 23.02 -11.61 -17.24
N GLY A 129 24.15 -10.94 -17.46
CA GLY A 129 24.15 -9.55 -17.93
C GLY A 129 23.38 -8.62 -16.98
N LYS A 130 22.41 -7.92 -17.52
CA LYS A 130 21.51 -7.02 -16.77
C LYS A 130 20.32 -7.73 -16.10
N MET A 131 20.22 -9.05 -16.21
CA MET A 131 19.07 -9.80 -15.70
C MET A 131 19.46 -10.63 -14.47
N ALA A 132 18.53 -10.73 -13.51
CA ALA A 132 18.57 -11.66 -12.41
C ALA A 132 17.47 -12.71 -12.58
N GLN A 133 17.75 -13.96 -12.21
CA GLN A 133 16.75 -14.99 -12.22
C GLN A 133 15.95 -14.99 -10.92
N VAL A 134 14.65 -15.10 -11.05
CA VAL A 134 13.68 -15.13 -9.95
C VAL A 134 12.83 -16.40 -10.01
N VAL A 135 12.25 -16.74 -8.87
CA VAL A 135 11.25 -17.81 -8.76
C VAL A 135 9.93 -17.19 -8.33
N LEU A 136 8.92 -17.30 -9.18
CA LEU A 136 7.55 -16.87 -8.91
C LEU A 136 6.92 -17.71 -7.79
N PRO A 137 5.82 -17.27 -7.14
CA PRO A 137 5.13 -18.07 -6.13
C PRO A 137 4.77 -19.48 -6.59
N SER A 138 4.34 -19.63 -7.85
CA SER A 138 4.05 -20.94 -8.49
C SER A 138 5.24 -21.88 -8.67
N GLY A 139 6.47 -21.42 -8.38
CA GLY A 139 7.69 -22.17 -8.63
C GLY A 139 8.28 -21.99 -10.04
N ARG A 140 7.56 -21.31 -10.95
CA ARG A 140 8.11 -20.99 -12.28
C ARG A 140 9.31 -20.05 -12.13
N THR A 141 10.35 -20.30 -12.92
CA THR A 141 11.51 -19.41 -12.99
C THR A 141 11.38 -18.43 -14.13
N GLY A 142 11.93 -17.24 -13.95
CA GLY A 142 11.98 -16.23 -14.99
C GLY A 142 13.08 -15.21 -14.72
N TRP A 143 13.18 -14.19 -15.53
CA TRP A 143 14.25 -13.20 -15.51
C TRP A 143 13.68 -11.78 -15.40
N VAL A 144 14.27 -10.98 -14.52
CA VAL A 144 13.89 -9.59 -14.28
C VAL A 144 15.10 -8.67 -14.37
N CYS A 145 14.89 -7.41 -14.78
CA CYS A 145 15.96 -6.41 -14.84
C CYS A 145 16.50 -6.13 -13.44
N LYS A 146 17.83 -6.24 -13.27
CA LYS A 146 18.52 -5.99 -11.98
C LYS A 146 18.36 -4.55 -11.50
N ASP A 147 18.27 -3.60 -12.41
CA ASP A 147 18.12 -2.19 -12.05
C ASP A 147 16.76 -1.87 -11.40
N ASN A 148 15.77 -2.76 -11.55
CA ASN A 148 14.42 -2.60 -11.05
C ASN A 148 14.12 -3.50 -9.83
N ILE A 149 15.12 -4.16 -9.25
CA ILE A 149 14.91 -4.99 -8.06
C ILE A 149 15.95 -4.66 -6.98
N ARG A 150 15.57 -4.88 -5.75
CA ARG A 150 16.48 -4.91 -4.60
C ARG A 150 16.17 -6.12 -3.72
N LEU A 151 17.09 -6.52 -2.87
CA LEU A 151 16.79 -7.50 -1.83
C LEU A 151 15.70 -6.95 -0.91
N LEU A 152 14.73 -7.79 -0.59
CA LEU A 152 13.72 -7.49 0.41
C LEU A 152 14.39 -7.48 1.79
N GLY A 153 14.24 -6.37 2.49
CA GLY A 153 14.68 -6.24 3.88
C GLY A 153 13.70 -6.85 4.87
N GLU A 154 14.05 -6.77 6.14
CA GLU A 154 13.10 -7.06 7.21
C GLU A 154 11.96 -6.04 7.17
N ARG A 155 10.73 -6.53 7.14
CA ARG A 155 9.54 -5.67 7.06
C ARG A 155 9.07 -5.25 8.45
N LEU A 156 9.00 -3.94 8.66
CA LEU A 156 8.31 -3.35 9.79
C LEU A 156 6.80 -3.36 9.54
N SER A 157 6.04 -4.02 10.38
CA SER A 157 4.57 -4.01 10.31
C SER A 157 4.01 -3.07 11.38
N ILE A 158 3.44 -1.95 10.96
CA ILE A 158 2.78 -0.99 11.85
C ILE A 158 1.28 -1.30 11.90
N ARG A 159 0.76 -1.50 13.10
CA ARG A 159 -0.65 -1.85 13.33
C ARG A 159 -1.40 -0.66 13.96
N GLN A 160 -2.72 -0.73 13.92
CA GLN A 160 -3.56 0.22 14.65
C GLN A 160 -3.25 0.14 16.15
N GLY A 161 -3.00 1.30 16.75
CA GLY A 161 -2.67 1.42 18.18
C GLY A 161 -1.18 1.27 18.51
N ASP A 162 -0.34 0.94 17.53
CA ASP A 162 1.11 1.01 17.74
C ASP A 162 1.52 2.48 17.91
N SER A 163 2.10 2.81 19.04
CA SER A 163 2.75 4.10 19.25
C SER A 163 4.05 4.10 18.44
N ALA A 164 4.06 4.84 17.35
CA ALA A 164 5.15 4.82 16.38
C ALA A 164 6.32 5.74 16.78
N GLU A 165 6.57 5.99 18.06
CA GLU A 165 7.74 6.76 18.46
C GLU A 165 9.02 6.08 18.00
N GLY A 166 9.71 6.69 17.01
CA GLY A 166 11.00 6.22 16.49
C GLY A 166 10.95 4.98 15.61
N LEU A 167 9.77 4.53 15.14
CA LEU A 167 9.66 3.34 14.27
C LEU A 167 10.23 3.58 12.87
N ILE A 168 10.17 4.82 12.37
CA ILE A 168 10.66 5.20 11.04
C ILE A 168 11.60 6.39 11.19
N SER A 169 12.80 6.31 10.60
CA SER A 169 13.71 7.45 10.56
C SER A 169 13.27 8.50 9.54
N VAL A 170 13.77 9.72 9.69
CA VAL A 170 13.53 10.82 8.73
C VAL A 170 13.97 10.42 7.32
N GLU A 171 15.15 9.77 7.18
CA GLU A 171 15.67 9.33 5.88
C GLU A 171 14.74 8.30 5.24
N LYS A 172 14.15 7.39 6.02
CA LYS A 172 13.19 6.43 5.52
C LYS A 172 11.89 7.11 5.10
N MET A 173 11.42 8.13 5.82
CA MET A 173 10.26 8.91 5.43
C MET A 173 10.50 9.70 4.13
N GLU A 174 11.68 10.29 3.95
CA GLU A 174 12.04 10.93 2.69
C GLU A 174 12.06 9.94 1.52
N ALA A 175 12.54 8.72 1.75
CA ALA A 175 12.45 7.65 0.75
C ALA A 175 11.00 7.26 0.44
N VAL A 176 10.11 7.23 1.43
CA VAL A 176 8.65 7.02 1.23
C VAL A 176 8.05 8.12 0.38
N ILE A 177 8.38 9.39 0.65
CA ILE A 177 7.91 10.54 -0.15
C ILE A 177 8.41 10.40 -1.60
N ALA A 178 9.68 10.06 -1.79
CA ALA A 178 10.24 9.87 -3.12
C ALA A 178 9.53 8.75 -3.91
N GLU A 179 9.09 7.68 -3.24
CA GLU A 179 8.27 6.64 -3.89
C GLU A 179 6.87 7.15 -4.25
N ALA A 180 6.25 7.98 -3.41
CA ALA A 180 4.97 8.61 -3.74
C ALA A 180 5.10 9.55 -4.94
N GLU A 181 6.18 10.33 -5.02
CA GLU A 181 6.47 11.25 -6.13
C GLU A 181 6.66 10.53 -7.48
N LYS A 182 7.23 9.32 -7.50
CA LYS A 182 7.33 8.50 -8.72
C LYS A 182 5.96 8.15 -9.31
N LEU A 183 4.91 8.17 -8.49
CA LEU A 183 3.54 7.87 -8.91
C LEU A 183 2.77 9.12 -9.41
N LEU A 184 3.38 10.31 -9.46
CA LEU A 184 2.73 11.51 -9.97
C LEU A 184 2.11 11.27 -11.35
N GLY A 185 0.84 11.68 -11.51
CA GLY A 185 0.05 11.48 -12.73
C GLY A 185 -0.64 10.12 -12.85
N VAL A 186 -0.35 9.16 -11.97
CA VAL A 186 -1.07 7.87 -11.97
C VAL A 186 -2.56 8.13 -11.65
N PRO A 187 -3.50 7.60 -12.44
CA PRO A 187 -4.93 7.81 -12.23
C PRO A 187 -5.40 7.29 -10.87
N TYR A 188 -6.40 8.00 -10.31
CA TYR A 188 -7.13 7.49 -9.14
C TYR A 188 -7.92 6.25 -9.54
N PHE A 189 -7.77 5.20 -8.75
CA PHE A 189 -8.51 3.96 -8.92
C PHE A 189 -8.93 3.43 -7.55
N TRP A 190 -10.25 3.37 -7.28
CA TRP A 190 -10.77 2.88 -6.01
C TRP A 190 -10.25 1.46 -5.72
N GLY A 191 -9.71 1.23 -4.53
CA GLY A 191 -9.10 -0.04 -4.15
C GLY A 191 -7.69 -0.27 -4.72
N GLY A 192 -7.17 0.64 -5.56
CA GLY A 192 -5.88 0.47 -6.24
C GLY A 192 -4.68 0.68 -5.32
N MET A 193 -3.61 -0.07 -5.60
CA MET A 193 -2.34 -0.02 -4.86
C MET A 193 -1.12 -0.18 -5.78
N SER A 194 -1.16 0.29 -7.03
CA SER A 194 -0.04 0.12 -7.96
C SER A 194 0.04 1.23 -9.00
N ALA A 195 1.09 1.24 -9.79
CA ALA A 195 1.22 2.15 -10.95
C ALA A 195 0.12 1.98 -12.01
N LYS A 196 -0.74 0.95 -11.91
CA LYS A 196 -1.94 0.78 -12.76
C LYS A 196 -3.13 1.63 -12.27
N GLY A 197 -3.05 2.18 -11.09
CA GLY A 197 -4.02 3.04 -10.43
C GLY A 197 -3.91 2.90 -8.91
N VAL A 198 -4.09 4.01 -8.21
CA VAL A 198 -4.05 4.05 -6.74
C VAL A 198 -5.24 4.83 -6.19
N ASP A 199 -5.74 4.45 -5.01
CA ASP A 199 -6.56 5.35 -4.21
C ASP A 199 -5.69 6.11 -3.17
N CYS A 200 -6.29 6.98 -2.39
CA CYS A 200 -5.56 7.83 -1.45
C CYS A 200 -4.73 7.04 -0.43
N SER A 201 -5.31 6.06 0.23
CA SER A 201 -4.63 5.22 1.21
C SER A 201 -3.74 4.16 0.57
N GLY A 202 -4.05 3.76 -0.68
CA GLY A 202 -3.22 2.87 -1.50
C GLY A 202 -1.92 3.55 -1.92
N LEU A 203 -1.95 4.83 -2.30
CA LEU A 203 -0.75 5.63 -2.56
C LEU A 203 0.17 5.63 -1.34
N VAL A 204 -0.37 5.97 -0.16
CA VAL A 204 0.39 5.95 1.09
C VAL A 204 0.97 4.56 1.32
N ARG A 205 0.12 3.51 1.31
CA ARG A 205 0.53 2.14 1.61
C ARG A 205 1.62 1.63 0.67
N ILE A 206 1.52 1.84 -0.65
CA ILE A 206 2.52 1.34 -1.60
C ILE A 206 3.86 2.06 -1.45
N SER A 207 3.85 3.36 -1.15
CA SER A 207 5.07 4.12 -0.90
C SER A 207 5.82 3.60 0.34
N PHE A 208 5.11 3.19 1.38
CA PHE A 208 5.68 2.54 2.55
C PHE A 208 6.16 1.11 2.26
N ILE A 209 5.39 0.30 1.50
CA ILE A 209 5.79 -1.07 1.10
C ILE A 209 7.11 -1.06 0.35
N GLN A 210 7.34 -0.09 -0.52
CA GLN A 210 8.60 0.08 -1.26
C GLN A 210 9.79 0.36 -0.33
N ASN A 211 9.53 0.74 0.92
CA ASN A 211 10.53 1.00 1.96
C ASN A 211 10.50 -0.03 3.11
N ASP A 212 9.98 -1.24 2.82
CA ASP A 212 9.88 -2.36 3.76
C ASP A 212 9.02 -2.06 5.00
N VAL A 213 8.02 -1.17 4.88
CA VAL A 213 7.07 -0.84 5.93
C VAL A 213 5.64 -1.21 5.49
N LEU A 214 4.94 -1.95 6.33
CA LEU A 214 3.55 -2.33 6.07
C LEU A 214 2.61 -1.49 6.95
N LEU A 215 1.77 -0.68 6.31
CA LEU A 215 0.68 0.05 6.96
C LEU A 215 -0.67 -0.64 6.72
N PRO A 216 -1.69 -0.38 7.58
CA PRO A 216 -3.06 -0.77 7.30
C PRO A 216 -3.56 -0.22 5.96
N ARG A 217 -4.57 -0.90 5.38
CA ARG A 217 -5.06 -0.58 4.03
C ARG A 217 -5.83 0.75 3.96
N ASN A 218 -6.70 1.00 4.93
CA ASN A 218 -7.65 2.12 4.85
C ASN A 218 -7.16 3.36 5.58
N ALA A 219 -7.48 4.55 5.08
CA ALA A 219 -7.19 5.82 5.73
C ALA A 219 -7.70 5.89 7.18
N SER A 220 -8.91 5.34 7.44
CA SER A 220 -9.49 5.26 8.79
C SER A 220 -8.73 4.32 9.75
N GLN A 221 -7.88 3.47 9.22
CA GLN A 221 -6.96 2.61 9.99
C GLN A 221 -5.59 3.27 10.13
N GLN A 222 -5.11 3.92 9.05
CA GLN A 222 -3.80 4.59 9.02
C GLN A 222 -3.72 5.75 10.03
N ILE A 223 -4.82 6.50 10.25
CA ILE A 223 -4.87 7.55 11.28
C ILE A 223 -4.63 7.03 12.70
N LYS A 224 -4.84 5.75 12.93
CA LYS A 224 -4.62 5.10 14.25
C LYS A 224 -3.20 4.55 14.43
N CYS A 225 -2.33 4.83 13.47
CA CYS A 225 -0.91 4.48 13.51
C CYS A 225 -0.10 5.72 13.90
N GLY A 226 0.93 5.54 14.73
CA GLY A 226 1.79 6.64 15.12
C GLY A 226 1.19 7.62 16.13
N LYS A 227 1.85 8.75 16.29
CA LYS A 227 1.45 9.83 17.20
C LYS A 227 0.45 10.75 16.52
N GLU A 228 -0.70 10.94 17.14
CA GLU A 228 -1.65 11.96 16.68
C GLU A 228 -1.03 13.36 16.81
N ILE A 229 -1.11 14.14 15.73
CA ILE A 229 -0.68 15.53 15.66
C ILE A 229 -1.92 16.40 15.65
N GLU A 230 -1.93 17.40 16.51
CA GLU A 230 -3.05 18.33 16.59
C GLU A 230 -3.19 19.17 15.31
N VAL A 231 -4.35 19.08 14.70
CA VAL A 231 -4.79 19.97 13.61
C VAL A 231 -5.69 21.03 14.25
N VAL A 232 -5.20 22.27 14.32
CA VAL A 232 -5.87 23.35 15.03
C VAL A 232 -7.01 23.90 14.19
N ARG A 233 -8.25 23.49 14.49
CA ARG A 233 -9.46 23.82 13.74
C ARG A 233 -10.60 24.28 14.67
N PRO A 234 -10.46 25.46 15.31
CA PRO A 234 -11.53 26.01 16.15
C PRO A 234 -12.77 26.40 15.35
N ASP A 235 -12.63 26.59 14.05
CA ASP A 235 -13.64 27.00 13.07
C ASP A 235 -14.65 25.89 12.70
N ILE A 236 -14.42 24.64 13.10
CA ILE A 236 -15.31 23.52 12.74
C ILE A 236 -16.19 23.03 13.88
N GLU A 237 -16.01 23.52 15.09
CA GLU A 237 -16.77 23.05 16.25
C GLU A 237 -18.18 23.66 16.25
N GLY A 238 -19.20 22.79 16.10
CA GLY A 238 -20.60 23.19 16.02
C GLY A 238 -21.02 23.88 14.73
N VAL A 239 -20.13 23.99 13.72
CA VAL A 239 -20.37 24.68 12.45
C VAL A 239 -20.75 23.68 11.35
N ALA A 240 -21.75 24.03 10.52
CA ALA A 240 -22.16 23.19 9.40
C ALA A 240 -21.04 23.04 8.35
N GLU A 241 -20.90 21.88 7.72
CA GLU A 241 -19.81 21.62 6.75
C GLU A 241 -19.81 22.60 5.57
N SER A 242 -20.99 23.02 5.09
CA SER A 242 -21.12 24.05 4.04
C SER A 242 -20.55 25.40 4.46
N GLU A 243 -20.85 25.83 5.69
CA GLU A 243 -20.36 27.08 6.24
C GLU A 243 -18.84 27.03 6.49
N VAL A 244 -18.30 25.88 6.97
CA VAL A 244 -16.86 25.68 7.08
C VAL A 244 -16.17 25.86 5.73
N LYS A 245 -16.74 25.33 4.64
CA LYS A 245 -16.21 25.50 3.29
C LYS A 245 -16.20 26.95 2.83
N GLU A 246 -17.29 27.66 3.07
CA GLU A 246 -17.46 29.08 2.64
C GLU A 246 -16.55 30.05 3.40
N THR A 247 -16.26 29.73 4.67
CA THR A 247 -15.46 30.62 5.54
C THR A 247 -13.98 30.20 5.60
N TYR A 248 -13.56 29.12 4.94
CA TYR A 248 -12.18 28.66 4.95
C TYR A 248 -11.29 29.54 4.11
N ASP A 249 -10.31 30.17 4.74
CA ASP A 249 -9.36 31.11 4.14
C ASP A 249 -7.91 30.74 4.42
N ALA A 250 -6.95 31.53 3.94
CA ALA A 250 -5.53 31.26 4.10
C ALA A 250 -5.06 31.33 5.58
N GLU A 251 -5.67 32.20 6.40
CA GLU A 251 -5.33 32.34 7.82
C GLU A 251 -5.72 31.07 8.58
N LYS A 252 -6.94 30.56 8.40
CA LYS A 252 -7.39 29.29 8.98
C LYS A 252 -6.57 28.10 8.49
N ALA A 253 -6.18 28.11 7.20
CA ALA A 253 -5.32 27.06 6.65
C ALA A 253 -3.94 27.04 7.33
N ILE A 254 -3.31 28.20 7.53
CA ILE A 254 -2.00 28.32 8.20
C ILE A 254 -2.10 27.82 9.65
N VAL A 255 -3.13 28.22 10.39
CA VAL A 255 -3.36 27.74 11.76
C VAL A 255 -3.59 26.23 11.78
N ALA A 256 -4.37 25.69 10.84
CA ALA A 256 -4.66 24.25 10.78
C ALA A 256 -3.40 23.38 10.63
N ILE A 257 -2.37 23.88 9.96
CA ILE A 257 -1.15 23.15 9.63
C ILE A 257 0.07 23.53 10.47
N GLU A 258 -0.06 24.38 11.47
CA GLU A 258 1.08 24.94 12.23
C GLU A 258 1.92 23.90 12.95
N ASN A 259 1.32 22.76 13.36
CA ASN A 259 2.00 21.66 14.05
C ASN A 259 2.50 20.57 13.10
N LEU A 260 2.21 20.68 11.79
CA LEU A 260 2.57 19.64 10.82
C LEU A 260 4.03 19.75 10.41
N GLU A 261 4.67 18.59 10.29
CA GLU A 261 6.02 18.45 9.74
C GLU A 261 6.00 17.59 8.47
N ARG A 262 7.00 17.79 7.62
CA ARG A 262 7.17 16.99 6.39
C ARG A 262 7.19 15.48 6.72
N GLY A 263 6.35 14.72 6.02
CA GLY A 263 6.15 13.28 6.23
C GLY A 263 4.94 12.94 7.11
N ASP A 264 4.28 13.91 7.74
CA ASP A 264 3.03 13.64 8.45
C ASP A 264 1.95 13.13 7.49
N LEU A 265 1.19 12.15 7.92
CA LEU A 265 -0.03 11.75 7.23
C LEU A 265 -1.16 12.68 7.65
N VAL A 266 -1.81 13.31 6.68
CA VAL A 266 -2.91 14.26 6.90
C VAL A 266 -4.21 13.66 6.41
N PHE A 267 -5.27 13.80 7.22
CA PHE A 267 -6.54 13.13 7.00
C PHE A 267 -7.69 14.13 6.87
N PHE A 268 -8.47 13.88 5.83
CA PHE A 268 -9.64 14.70 5.49
C PHE A 268 -10.91 13.90 5.69
N GLY A 269 -11.97 14.57 6.08
CA GLY A 269 -13.22 13.90 6.33
C GLY A 269 -14.38 14.85 6.56
N ASN A 270 -15.47 14.33 7.07
CA ASN A 270 -16.59 15.14 7.48
C ASN A 270 -16.23 15.90 8.77
N THR A 271 -16.34 17.22 8.76
CA THR A 271 -15.92 18.10 9.86
C THR A 271 -16.78 17.95 11.13
N GLN A 272 -18.02 17.49 11.01
CA GLN A 272 -18.95 17.26 12.12
C GLN A 272 -18.78 15.86 12.71
N THR A 273 -18.90 14.84 11.87
CA THR A 273 -18.86 13.43 12.34
C THR A 273 -17.44 12.89 12.57
N LYS A 274 -16.42 13.65 12.12
CA LYS A 274 -15.00 13.25 12.14
C LYS A 274 -14.70 11.95 11.36
N ARG A 275 -15.63 11.52 10.49
CA ARG A 275 -15.43 10.34 9.63
C ARG A 275 -14.36 10.65 8.59
N ILE A 276 -13.24 9.91 8.63
CA ILE A 276 -12.15 9.99 7.66
C ILE A 276 -12.59 9.41 6.31
N THR A 277 -12.30 10.13 5.24
CA THR A 277 -12.61 9.74 3.85
C THR A 277 -11.43 9.88 2.90
N HIS A 278 -10.34 10.55 3.31
CA HIS A 278 -9.18 10.78 2.45
C HIS A 278 -7.90 10.95 3.28
N VAL A 279 -6.75 10.69 2.64
CA VAL A 279 -5.42 10.84 3.24
C VAL A 279 -4.42 11.33 2.19
N GLY A 280 -3.44 12.10 2.65
CA GLY A 280 -2.26 12.52 1.89
C GLY A 280 -1.01 12.51 2.78
N ILE A 281 0.15 12.72 2.18
CA ILE A 281 1.43 12.93 2.87
C ILE A 281 1.75 14.41 2.80
N TYR A 282 2.00 15.03 3.93
CA TYR A 282 2.39 16.44 4.01
C TYR A 282 3.85 16.62 3.58
N LEU A 283 4.08 17.56 2.66
CA LEU A 283 5.39 17.82 2.07
C LEU A 283 6.11 19.03 2.70
N GLY A 284 5.46 19.71 3.64
CA GLY A 284 5.91 20.99 4.15
C GLY A 284 5.31 22.16 3.35
N ASN A 285 5.45 23.38 3.87
CA ASN A 285 5.01 24.64 3.21
C ASN A 285 3.54 24.66 2.76
N GLY A 286 2.67 23.90 3.42
CA GLY A 286 1.26 23.81 3.09
C GLY A 286 0.95 22.88 1.91
N GLU A 287 1.89 22.09 1.41
CA GLU A 287 1.68 21.16 0.31
C GLU A 287 1.49 19.73 0.76
N ILE A 288 0.70 18.98 0.02
CA ILE A 288 0.47 17.54 0.20
C ILE A 288 0.63 16.79 -1.12
N ILE A 289 1.13 15.56 -1.06
CA ILE A 289 0.99 14.59 -2.15
C ILE A 289 -0.13 13.62 -1.81
N HIS A 290 -1.07 13.45 -2.73
CA HIS A 290 -2.23 12.58 -2.53
C HIS A 290 -2.79 12.07 -3.87
N ALA A 291 -3.66 11.04 -3.81
CA ALA A 291 -4.41 10.59 -4.98
C ALA A 291 -5.84 11.14 -4.94
N SER A 292 -6.13 12.10 -5.83
CA SER A 292 -7.44 12.70 -6.06
C SER A 292 -7.59 13.01 -7.55
N HIS A 293 -8.42 12.27 -8.28
CA HIS A 293 -8.48 12.11 -9.73
C HIS A 293 -7.20 11.43 -10.30
N MET A 294 -6.04 11.86 -9.85
CA MET A 294 -4.73 11.28 -10.10
C MET A 294 -3.83 11.58 -8.89
N VAL A 295 -2.65 10.97 -8.85
CA VAL A 295 -1.61 11.37 -7.89
C VAL A 295 -1.08 12.74 -8.27
N ARG A 296 -1.12 13.68 -7.35
CA ARG A 296 -0.73 15.08 -7.56
C ARG A 296 -0.30 15.77 -6.27
N ILE A 297 0.39 16.88 -6.43
CA ILE A 297 0.73 17.78 -5.32
C ILE A 297 -0.24 18.96 -5.34
N ASN A 298 -0.87 19.22 -4.20
CA ASN A 298 -1.76 20.35 -4.01
C ASN A 298 -1.40 21.11 -2.75
N SER A 299 -1.71 22.43 -2.76
CA SER A 299 -1.62 23.29 -1.60
C SER A 299 -2.90 23.21 -0.76
N LEU A 300 -2.73 23.21 0.56
CA LEU A 300 -3.81 23.36 1.54
C LEU A 300 -4.22 24.82 1.74
N ILE A 301 -3.40 25.78 1.21
CA ILE A 301 -3.59 27.21 1.43
C ILE A 301 -4.41 27.79 0.30
N PRO A 302 -5.60 28.37 0.57
CA PRO A 302 -6.41 29.06 -0.41
C PRO A 302 -5.64 30.17 -1.13
N GLY A 303 -5.89 30.31 -2.44
CA GLY A 303 -5.20 31.28 -3.31
C GLY A 303 -3.97 30.73 -4.02
N ALA A 304 -3.45 29.57 -3.63
CA ALA A 304 -2.40 28.89 -4.38
C ALA A 304 -2.94 28.38 -5.73
N SER A 305 -2.11 28.40 -6.79
CA SER A 305 -2.51 27.93 -8.13
C SER A 305 -2.87 26.45 -8.20
N ASN A 306 -2.33 25.64 -7.28
CA ASN A 306 -2.60 24.21 -7.12
C ASN A 306 -3.45 23.92 -5.88
N TYR A 307 -4.30 24.85 -5.45
CA TYR A 307 -5.13 24.68 -4.25
C TYR A 307 -6.00 23.42 -4.29
N TYR A 308 -6.05 22.73 -3.15
CA TYR A 308 -6.94 21.58 -2.95
C TYR A 308 -8.31 22.07 -2.45
N GLU A 309 -9.32 21.99 -3.28
CA GLU A 309 -10.69 22.48 -2.99
C GLU A 309 -11.34 21.87 -1.73
N ASN A 310 -10.86 20.69 -1.29
CA ASN A 310 -11.32 20.03 -0.08
C ASN A 310 -10.36 20.22 1.12
N ALA A 311 -9.42 21.16 1.07
CA ALA A 311 -8.50 21.47 2.17
C ALA A 311 -9.23 21.84 3.47
N HIS A 312 -10.40 22.51 3.37
CA HIS A 312 -11.28 22.82 4.50
C HIS A 312 -11.72 21.59 5.30
N ARG A 313 -11.60 20.39 4.74
CA ARG A 313 -11.94 19.10 5.38
C ARG A 313 -10.78 18.45 6.12
N LEU A 314 -9.62 19.10 6.22
CA LEU A 314 -8.51 18.63 7.04
C LEU A 314 -8.95 18.63 8.53
N ILE A 315 -8.92 17.46 9.16
CA ILE A 315 -9.44 17.28 10.52
C ILE A 315 -8.52 16.52 11.46
N LYS A 316 -7.55 15.79 10.95
CA LYS A 316 -6.60 15.00 11.73
C LYS A 316 -5.27 14.83 11.02
N ALA A 317 -4.22 14.57 11.79
CA ALA A 317 -2.93 14.15 11.29
C ALA A 317 -2.27 13.14 12.23
N CYS A 318 -1.32 12.35 11.69
CA CYS A 318 -0.46 11.51 12.52
C CYS A 318 0.98 11.51 11.99
N ARG A 319 1.94 11.36 12.89
CA ARG A 319 3.37 11.29 12.63
C ARG A 319 3.89 9.88 12.88
N LEU A 320 4.65 9.35 11.91
CA LEU A 320 5.25 8.02 11.95
C LEU A 320 6.78 8.09 12.10
N CYS A 321 7.41 9.24 11.89
CA CYS A 321 8.84 9.44 12.03
C CYS A 321 9.18 10.44 13.14
N TYR A 322 10.33 10.25 13.78
CA TYR A 322 10.88 11.09 14.85
C TYR A 322 12.40 11.22 14.69
#